data_70353db594683dd2afd5c98893849dea
#
_entry.id   70353db594683dd2afd5c98893849dea
#
_cell.length_a   1.000
_cell.length_b   1.000
_cell.length_c   1.000
_cell.angle_alpha   90.00
_cell.angle_beta   90.00
_cell.angle_gamma   90.00
#
_symmetry.space_group_name_H-M   'P 1'
#
loop_
_entity.id
_entity.type
_entity.pdbx_description
1 polymer ?
#
loop_
_entity_poly.entity_id
_entity_poly.type
_entity_poly.pdbx_seq_one_letter_code
_entity_poly.pdbx_strand_id
1 'polypeptide(L)'
;DTKEEYAVPFTTAIKVSEVLSKLENYKKRYFDTGEIPELSSDFDYQLFNTFRCYFDIETHYPVKFTQHTDPRGAFVEVIRLGIGGQCSFSTTVPGITRGNHFHTRKIERFAVIKGKALIQLRKIGSTDVLDFYLDGEEPAFVDMPIWYTHNIKNIGDEELFTIFWINEPYNAEDADTYFEIV
;
A
#
# COMPACT_ATOMS: atom_id res chain seq x y z
N ASP A 1 -11.55 -43.36 -13.10
CA ASP A 1 -11.19 -42.03 -12.64
C ASP A 1 -10.45 -42.15 -11.31
N THR A 2 -9.13 -42.25 -11.37
CA THR A 2 -8.27 -42.14 -10.17
C THR A 2 -8.26 -40.67 -9.78
N LYS A 3 -8.93 -40.28 -8.68
CA LYS A 3 -8.74 -38.99 -8.04
C LYS A 3 -7.30 -38.97 -7.53
N GLU A 4 -6.43 -38.23 -8.20
CA GLU A 4 -5.13 -37.88 -7.66
C GLU A 4 -5.36 -36.95 -6.44
N GLU A 5 -5.05 -37.45 -5.24
CA GLU A 5 -5.00 -36.60 -4.06
C GLU A 5 -3.69 -35.84 -4.06
N TYR A 6 -3.79 -34.52 -4.18
CA TYR A 6 -2.63 -33.64 -4.06
C TYR A 6 -2.49 -33.18 -2.62
N ALA A 7 -1.38 -33.56 -1.98
CA ALA A 7 -1.01 -32.98 -0.69
C ALA A 7 -0.46 -31.58 -0.89
N VAL A 8 -1.17 -30.57 -0.40
CA VAL A 8 -0.67 -29.19 -0.39
C VAL A 8 0.26 -29.01 0.80
N PRO A 9 1.55 -28.71 0.60
CA PRO A 9 2.44 -28.46 1.71
C PRO A 9 1.99 -27.23 2.49
N PHE A 10 2.06 -27.29 3.82
CA PHE A 10 1.75 -26.16 4.69
C PHE A 10 2.96 -25.80 5.53
N THR A 11 3.11 -24.51 5.83
CA THR A 11 4.22 -23.97 6.63
C THR A 11 3.79 -23.67 8.06
N THR A 12 2.49 -23.50 8.31
CA THR A 12 1.96 -23.08 9.61
C THR A 12 0.65 -23.82 9.91
N ALA A 13 0.58 -24.44 11.09
CA ALA A 13 -0.65 -24.98 11.65
C ALA A 13 -1.27 -23.94 12.59
N ILE A 14 -2.49 -23.49 12.30
CA ILE A 14 -3.18 -22.45 13.08
C ILE A 14 -4.67 -22.79 13.20
N LYS A 15 -5.29 -22.43 14.33
CA LYS A 15 -6.73 -22.61 14.52
C LYS A 15 -7.51 -21.55 13.73
N VAL A 16 -8.69 -21.94 13.23
CA VAL A 16 -9.58 -20.99 12.53
C VAL A 16 -9.96 -19.78 13.41
N SER A 17 -10.16 -20.01 14.71
CA SER A 17 -10.44 -18.92 15.66
C SER A 17 -9.27 -17.92 15.79
N GLU A 18 -8.04 -18.38 15.68
CA GLU A 18 -6.86 -17.51 15.72
C GLU A 18 -6.74 -16.69 14.41
N VAL A 19 -7.06 -17.31 13.27
CA VAL A 19 -7.14 -16.59 11.99
C VAL A 19 -8.22 -15.52 12.07
N LEU A 20 -9.40 -15.84 12.57
CA LEU A 20 -10.49 -14.86 12.74
C LEU A 20 -10.06 -13.69 13.63
N SER A 21 -9.47 -13.97 14.78
CA SER A 21 -8.99 -12.93 15.71
C SER A 21 -7.94 -12.01 15.07
N LYS A 22 -7.03 -12.57 14.25
CA LYS A 22 -6.05 -11.77 13.47
C LYS A 22 -6.74 -10.86 12.45
N LEU A 23 -7.72 -11.39 11.69
CA LEU A 23 -8.47 -10.60 10.70
C LEU A 23 -9.30 -9.48 11.34
N GLU A 24 -9.92 -9.74 12.50
CA GLU A 24 -10.64 -8.72 13.27
C GLU A 24 -9.69 -7.61 13.77
N ASN A 25 -8.50 -7.98 14.23
CA ASN A 25 -7.46 -7.02 14.62
C ASN A 25 -6.95 -6.21 13.42
N TYR A 26 -6.73 -6.86 12.25
CA TYR A 26 -6.33 -6.16 11.03
C TYR A 26 -7.40 -5.17 10.58
N LYS A 27 -8.67 -5.59 10.59
CA LYS A 27 -9.80 -4.72 10.27
C LYS A 27 -9.82 -3.48 11.17
N LYS A 28 -9.76 -3.67 12.49
CA LYS A 28 -9.77 -2.59 13.47
C LYS A 28 -8.60 -1.62 13.28
N ARG A 29 -7.37 -2.14 13.19
CA ARG A 29 -6.18 -1.29 13.05
C ARG A 29 -6.11 -0.59 11.70
N TYR A 30 -6.32 -1.34 10.61
CA TYR A 30 -6.13 -0.82 9.27
C TYR A 30 -7.25 0.14 8.84
N PHE A 31 -8.52 -0.21 9.07
CA PHE A 31 -9.64 0.64 8.65
C PHE A 31 -10.03 1.71 9.66
N ASP A 32 -10.03 1.40 10.97
CA ASP A 32 -10.54 2.35 11.96
C ASP A 32 -9.46 3.36 12.40
N THR A 33 -8.18 2.98 12.39
CA THR A 33 -7.08 3.85 12.89
C THR A 33 -6.01 4.18 11.83
N GLY A 34 -6.10 3.61 10.63
CA GLY A 34 -5.09 3.80 9.57
C GLY A 34 -3.71 3.24 9.92
N GLU A 35 -3.63 2.38 10.95
CA GLU A 35 -2.40 1.79 11.45
C GLU A 35 -2.09 0.50 10.69
N ILE A 36 -0.84 0.36 10.21
CA ILE A 36 -0.36 -0.91 9.69
C ILE A 36 -0.02 -1.80 10.88
N PRO A 37 -0.67 -2.99 11.03
CA PRO A 37 -0.48 -3.85 12.18
C PRO A 37 0.94 -4.41 12.24
N GLU A 38 1.40 -4.78 13.44
CA GLU A 38 2.62 -5.55 13.61
C GLU A 38 2.46 -6.94 12.98
N LEU A 39 3.43 -7.31 12.14
CA LEU A 39 3.49 -8.59 11.44
C LEU A 39 4.74 -9.32 11.92
N SER A 40 4.56 -10.24 12.88
CA SER A 40 5.68 -10.87 13.60
C SER A 40 6.14 -12.21 12.99
N SER A 41 5.42 -12.71 11.99
CA SER A 41 5.74 -13.98 11.33
C SER A 41 5.44 -13.94 9.84
N ASP A 42 6.04 -14.85 9.07
CA ASP A 42 5.73 -15.02 7.64
C ASP A 42 4.23 -15.27 7.40
N PHE A 43 3.58 -16.00 8.31
CA PHE A 43 2.14 -16.22 8.25
C PHE A 43 1.36 -14.90 8.39
N ASP A 44 1.76 -14.02 9.31
CA ASP A 44 1.12 -12.71 9.50
C ASP A 44 1.27 -11.84 8.25
N TYR A 45 2.47 -11.80 7.64
CA TYR A 45 2.70 -11.11 6.38
C TYR A 45 1.79 -11.63 5.26
N GLN A 46 1.75 -12.94 5.08
CA GLN A 46 0.94 -13.57 4.03
C GLN A 46 -0.57 -13.34 4.26
N LEU A 47 -1.03 -13.49 5.50
CA LEU A 47 -2.43 -13.28 5.87
C LEU A 47 -2.85 -11.81 5.68
N PHE A 48 -2.03 -10.86 6.13
CA PHE A 48 -2.32 -9.44 5.98
C PHE A 48 -2.28 -8.99 4.51
N ASN A 49 -1.32 -9.48 3.73
CA ASN A 49 -1.28 -9.21 2.29
C ASN A 49 -2.54 -9.74 1.59
N THR A 50 -2.96 -10.96 1.93
CA THR A 50 -4.20 -11.54 1.41
C THR A 50 -5.41 -10.71 1.83
N PHE A 51 -5.53 -10.36 3.12
CA PHE A 51 -6.62 -9.51 3.63
C PHE A 51 -6.76 -8.21 2.83
N ARG A 52 -5.64 -7.53 2.50
CA ARG A 52 -5.65 -6.28 1.73
C ARG A 52 -6.09 -6.45 0.27
N CYS A 53 -6.13 -7.66 -0.28
CA CYS A 53 -6.58 -7.91 -1.65
C CYS A 53 -8.10 -8.07 -1.78
N TYR A 54 -8.84 -8.15 -0.65
CA TYR A 54 -10.26 -8.52 -0.65
C TYR A 54 -11.21 -7.45 -0.11
N PHE A 55 -10.77 -6.22 0.07
CA PHE A 55 -11.69 -5.12 0.36
C PHE A 55 -11.97 -4.29 -0.91
N ASP A 56 -12.99 -3.47 -0.86
CA ASP A 56 -13.34 -2.57 -1.96
C ASP A 56 -12.36 -1.40 -2.00
N ILE A 57 -11.40 -1.49 -2.92
CA ILE A 57 -10.31 -0.52 -3.09
C ILE A 57 -10.85 0.83 -3.56
N GLU A 58 -11.83 0.83 -4.47
CA GLU A 58 -12.37 2.06 -5.07
C GLU A 58 -13.10 2.93 -4.05
N THR A 59 -13.84 2.29 -3.14
CA THR A 59 -14.59 3.02 -2.10
C THR A 59 -13.73 3.37 -0.89
N HIS A 60 -12.63 2.63 -0.67
CA HIS A 60 -11.75 2.88 0.49
C HIS A 60 -10.76 4.01 0.23
N TYR A 61 -10.17 4.08 -0.95
CA TYR A 61 -9.13 5.08 -1.28
C TYR A 61 -9.67 6.24 -2.13
N PRO A 62 -9.08 7.46 -1.99
CA PRO A 62 -7.99 7.81 -1.07
C PRO A 62 -8.48 8.04 0.38
N VAL A 63 -7.64 7.71 1.36
CA VAL A 63 -7.89 8.03 2.78
C VAL A 63 -7.26 9.39 3.09
N LYS A 64 -8.06 10.35 3.56
CA LYS A 64 -7.59 11.69 3.93
C LYS A 64 -7.01 11.68 5.34
N PHE A 65 -5.86 12.37 5.50
CA PHE A 65 -5.27 12.58 6.82
C PHE A 65 -6.03 13.64 7.62
N THR A 66 -5.97 13.53 8.95
CA THR A 66 -6.36 14.61 9.85
C THR A 66 -5.25 15.67 9.87
N GLN A 67 -5.61 16.90 9.50
CA GLN A 67 -4.71 18.05 9.60
C GLN A 67 -4.97 18.81 10.91
N HIS A 68 -3.89 19.08 11.66
CA HIS A 68 -3.91 19.96 12.83
C HIS A 68 -3.28 21.29 12.41
N THR A 69 -4.08 22.34 12.28
CA THR A 69 -3.64 23.64 11.81
C THR A 69 -3.68 24.69 12.92
N ASP A 70 -2.66 25.54 12.99
CA ASP A 70 -2.61 26.73 13.83
C ASP A 70 -1.89 27.88 13.07
N PRO A 71 -1.71 29.08 13.64
CA PRO A 71 -1.02 30.16 12.94
C PRO A 71 0.42 29.86 12.52
N ARG A 72 1.03 28.79 13.00
CA ARG A 72 2.40 28.36 12.66
C ARG A 72 2.42 27.45 11.44
N GLY A 73 1.27 26.84 11.01
CA GLY A 73 1.17 25.92 9.89
C GLY A 73 0.30 24.70 10.17
N ALA A 74 0.55 23.61 9.45
CA ALA A 74 -0.17 22.35 9.60
C ALA A 74 0.77 21.22 10.08
N PHE A 75 0.25 20.34 10.94
CA PHE A 75 0.87 19.08 11.33
C PHE A 75 -0.03 17.93 10.88
N VAL A 76 0.58 16.95 10.18
CA VAL A 76 -0.12 15.77 9.66
C VAL A 76 0.70 14.53 9.99
N GLU A 77 0.10 13.62 10.75
CA GLU A 77 0.67 12.28 10.95
C GLU A 77 0.46 11.47 9.66
N VAL A 78 1.56 11.16 8.96
CA VAL A 78 1.51 10.48 7.66
C VAL A 78 1.52 8.98 7.82
N ILE A 79 2.28 8.45 8.79
CA ILE A 79 2.42 7.02 9.03
C ILE A 79 2.39 6.73 10.52
N ARG A 80 1.51 5.78 10.90
CA ARG A 80 1.50 5.17 12.23
C ARG A 80 1.91 3.72 12.10
N LEU A 81 3.05 3.36 12.69
CA LEU A 81 3.64 2.04 12.54
C LEU A 81 3.47 1.19 13.80
N GLY A 82 2.96 -0.05 13.61
CA GLY A 82 3.22 -1.17 14.51
C GLY A 82 4.40 -2.05 14.03
N ILE A 83 5.05 -1.70 12.91
CA ILE A 83 6.11 -2.47 12.27
C ILE A 83 7.24 -1.57 11.79
N GLY A 84 8.41 -2.15 11.55
CA GLY A 84 9.55 -1.47 10.95
C GLY A 84 9.38 -1.23 9.45
N GLY A 85 10.46 -0.94 8.77
CA GLY A 85 10.51 -0.70 7.34
C GLY A 85 11.27 0.57 6.98
N GLN A 86 11.13 1.00 5.73
CA GLN A 86 11.77 2.20 5.18
C GLN A 86 10.73 3.25 4.86
N CYS A 87 10.86 4.44 5.46
CA CYS A 87 10.15 5.63 5.03
C CYS A 87 11.06 6.45 4.13
N SER A 88 10.54 6.87 2.98
CA SER A 88 11.28 7.65 1.99
C SER A 88 10.42 8.81 1.49
N PHE A 89 11.09 9.79 0.95
CA PHE A 89 10.52 10.94 0.33
C PHE A 89 11.05 11.05 -1.11
N SER A 90 10.23 11.47 -2.04
CA SER A 90 10.66 11.75 -3.40
C SER A 90 10.05 13.02 -3.96
N THR A 91 10.77 13.62 -4.91
CA THR A 91 10.21 14.68 -5.75
C THR A 91 10.03 14.17 -7.18
N THR A 92 9.05 14.73 -7.89
CA THR A 92 8.78 14.41 -9.29
C THR A 92 8.44 15.66 -10.05
N VAL A 93 9.20 15.95 -11.11
CA VAL A 93 8.95 17.13 -11.97
C VAL A 93 7.63 16.99 -12.72
N PRO A 94 7.00 18.12 -13.15
CA PRO A 94 5.73 18.11 -13.89
C PRO A 94 5.72 17.18 -15.11
N GLY A 95 4.61 16.44 -15.28
CA GLY A 95 4.36 15.55 -16.41
C GLY A 95 5.04 14.16 -16.31
N ILE A 96 5.97 13.96 -15.37
CA ILE A 96 6.70 12.70 -15.23
C ILE A 96 5.90 11.65 -14.45
N THR A 97 5.97 10.41 -14.93
CA THR A 97 5.43 9.22 -14.28
C THR A 97 6.57 8.38 -13.71
N ARG A 98 6.40 7.89 -12.47
CA ARG A 98 7.30 6.94 -11.79
C ARG A 98 6.53 5.68 -11.42
N GLY A 99 7.23 4.55 -11.27
CA GLY A 99 6.63 3.25 -10.96
C GLY A 99 6.50 2.37 -12.20
N ASN A 100 5.29 1.90 -12.53
CA ASN A 100 5.03 0.83 -13.50
C ASN A 100 5.69 -0.48 -13.07
N HIS A 101 5.36 -0.90 -11.84
CA HIS A 101 5.81 -2.18 -11.29
C HIS A 101 4.80 -2.69 -10.26
N PHE A 102 4.94 -3.96 -9.90
CA PHE A 102 4.18 -4.58 -8.84
C PHE A 102 5.09 -5.33 -7.88
N HIS A 103 4.55 -5.68 -6.73
CA HIS A 103 5.20 -6.46 -5.67
C HIS A 103 4.41 -7.73 -5.37
N THR A 104 5.09 -8.75 -4.84
CA THR A 104 4.47 -10.01 -4.43
C THR A 104 4.40 -10.16 -2.91
N ARG A 105 5.22 -9.40 -2.16
CA ARG A 105 5.27 -9.42 -0.69
C ARG A 105 5.39 -8.04 -0.04
N LYS A 106 5.92 -7.03 -0.75
CA LYS A 106 6.11 -5.70 -0.20
C LYS A 106 4.80 -4.95 -0.01
N ILE A 107 4.72 -4.21 1.07
CA ILE A 107 3.61 -3.32 1.41
C ILE A 107 4.13 -1.90 1.29
N GLU A 108 3.50 -1.09 0.45
CA GLU A 108 3.88 0.31 0.25
C GLU A 108 2.70 1.23 0.53
N ARG A 109 3.00 2.43 1.05
CA ARG A 109 2.05 3.55 1.18
C ARG A 109 2.65 4.78 0.51
N PHE A 110 1.92 5.35 -0.44
CA PHE A 110 2.28 6.61 -1.10
C PHE A 110 1.38 7.71 -0.58
N ALA A 111 1.99 8.77 -0.05
CA ALA A 111 1.30 9.95 0.45
C ALA A 111 1.76 11.19 -0.32
N VAL A 112 0.81 11.91 -0.92
CA VAL A 112 1.06 13.20 -1.57
C VAL A 112 0.93 14.29 -0.53
N ILE A 113 2.01 15.12 -0.39
CA ILE A 113 2.09 16.18 0.62
C ILE A 113 2.25 17.57 0.01
N LYS A 114 2.57 17.66 -1.29
CA LYS A 114 2.60 18.90 -2.06
C LYS A 114 2.45 18.60 -3.54
N GLY A 115 1.75 19.46 -4.29
CA GLY A 115 1.50 19.29 -5.72
C GLY A 115 0.31 18.38 -6.01
N LYS A 116 0.09 18.06 -7.29
CA LYS A 116 -1.06 17.28 -7.76
C LYS A 116 -0.60 15.99 -8.43
N ALA A 117 -1.16 14.88 -8.00
CA ALA A 117 -0.79 13.55 -8.49
C ALA A 117 -1.99 12.76 -8.99
N LEU A 118 -1.74 11.94 -10.01
CA LEU A 118 -2.55 10.80 -10.38
C LEU A 118 -1.80 9.53 -9.97
N ILE A 119 -2.39 8.74 -9.06
CA ILE A 119 -1.93 7.39 -8.74
C ILE A 119 -2.85 6.41 -9.46
N GLN A 120 -2.26 5.46 -10.17
CA GLN A 120 -2.99 4.45 -10.92
C GLN A 120 -2.65 3.06 -10.39
N LEU A 121 -3.66 2.23 -10.25
CA LEU A 121 -3.53 0.82 -9.87
C LEU A 121 -4.24 -0.06 -10.90
N ARG A 122 -3.61 -1.17 -11.31
CA ARG A 122 -4.22 -2.21 -12.13
C ARG A 122 -3.87 -3.59 -11.57
N LYS A 123 -4.87 -4.41 -11.31
CA LYS A 123 -4.65 -5.79 -10.88
C LYS A 123 -3.97 -6.59 -11.98
N ILE A 124 -2.95 -7.37 -11.65
CA ILE A 124 -2.29 -8.26 -12.61
C ILE A 124 -3.32 -9.24 -13.19
N GLY A 125 -3.33 -9.33 -14.53
CA GLY A 125 -4.32 -10.14 -15.26
C GLY A 125 -5.66 -9.45 -15.54
N SER A 126 -5.85 -8.20 -15.09
CA SER A 126 -7.01 -7.35 -15.43
C SER A 126 -6.61 -6.25 -16.42
N THR A 127 -7.61 -5.70 -17.12
CA THR A 127 -7.49 -4.49 -17.94
C THR A 127 -8.03 -3.24 -17.24
N ASP A 128 -8.67 -3.41 -16.07
CA ASP A 128 -9.33 -2.32 -15.35
C ASP A 128 -8.30 -1.52 -14.57
N VAL A 129 -8.23 -0.23 -14.85
CA VAL A 129 -7.34 0.72 -14.17
C VAL A 129 -8.16 1.55 -13.19
N LEU A 130 -7.67 1.66 -11.95
CA LEU A 130 -8.23 2.51 -10.92
C LEU A 130 -7.40 3.80 -10.83
N ASP A 131 -8.04 4.95 -10.96
CA ASP A 131 -7.44 6.27 -10.93
C ASP A 131 -7.76 6.99 -9.62
N PHE A 132 -6.71 7.42 -8.90
CA PHE A 132 -6.81 8.20 -7.66
C PHE A 132 -6.12 9.55 -7.84
N TYR A 133 -6.89 10.64 -7.77
CA TYR A 133 -6.41 12.01 -7.87
C TYR A 133 -6.16 12.56 -6.47
N LEU A 134 -4.93 12.98 -6.20
CA LEU A 134 -4.51 13.50 -4.90
C LEU A 134 -3.99 14.92 -5.05
N ASP A 135 -4.27 15.75 -4.05
CA ASP A 135 -3.79 17.13 -3.96
C ASP A 135 -3.11 17.33 -2.59
N GLY A 136 -1.87 17.83 -2.61
CA GLY A 136 -1.10 18.08 -1.40
C GLY A 136 -1.68 19.17 -0.48
N GLU A 137 -2.65 19.98 -0.96
CA GLU A 137 -3.41 20.90 -0.10
C GLU A 137 -4.36 20.14 0.85
N GLU A 138 -4.85 18.96 0.45
CA GLU A 138 -5.57 18.00 1.30
C GLU A 138 -4.78 16.68 1.33
N PRO A 139 -3.69 16.57 2.10
CA PRO A 139 -2.82 15.40 2.07
C PRO A 139 -3.57 14.08 2.23
N ALA A 140 -3.32 13.17 1.32
CA ALA A 140 -3.96 11.86 1.28
C ALA A 140 -2.96 10.78 0.87
N PHE A 141 -3.33 9.52 1.06
CA PHE A 141 -2.49 8.38 0.68
C PHE A 141 -3.28 7.32 -0.07
N VAL A 142 -2.52 6.48 -0.80
CA VAL A 142 -2.98 5.22 -1.37
C VAL A 142 -1.99 4.13 -0.96
N ASP A 143 -2.50 2.98 -0.54
CA ASP A 143 -1.69 1.79 -0.28
C ASP A 143 -1.66 0.90 -1.53
N MET A 144 -0.47 0.39 -1.85
CA MET A 144 -0.24 -0.47 -3.00
C MET A 144 -0.43 -1.93 -2.58
N PRO A 145 -1.54 -2.60 -3.01
CA PRO A 145 -1.71 -4.03 -2.76
C PRO A 145 -0.70 -4.85 -3.57
N ILE A 146 -0.30 -6.01 -3.04
CA ILE A 146 0.47 -6.98 -3.85
C ILE A 146 -0.35 -7.40 -5.08
N TRP A 147 0.34 -7.76 -6.15
CA TRP A 147 -0.27 -8.14 -7.44
C TRP A 147 -1.08 -7.01 -8.13
N TYR A 148 -0.85 -5.75 -7.72
CA TYR A 148 -1.30 -4.57 -8.44
C TYR A 148 -0.10 -3.82 -8.99
N THR A 149 0.00 -3.71 -10.32
CA THR A 149 0.93 -2.75 -10.90
C THR A 149 0.44 -1.34 -10.61
N HIS A 150 1.36 -0.47 -10.29
CA HIS A 150 1.05 0.90 -9.88
C HIS A 150 2.05 1.90 -10.44
N ASN A 151 1.57 3.12 -10.59
CA ASN A 151 2.39 4.28 -10.90
C ASN A 151 1.87 5.53 -10.20
N ILE A 152 2.71 6.56 -10.17
CA ILE A 152 2.36 7.91 -9.75
C ILE A 152 2.84 8.91 -10.81
N LYS A 153 1.94 9.78 -11.27
CA LYS A 153 2.22 10.83 -12.24
C LYS A 153 2.04 12.20 -11.61
N ASN A 154 2.99 13.10 -11.81
CA ASN A 154 2.79 14.51 -11.51
C ASN A 154 1.89 15.13 -12.60
N ILE A 155 0.68 15.53 -12.22
CA ILE A 155 -0.32 16.16 -13.10
C ILE A 155 -0.46 17.67 -12.85
N GLY A 156 0.33 18.23 -11.92
CA GLY A 156 0.43 19.66 -11.65
C GLY A 156 1.49 20.35 -12.50
N ASP A 157 1.67 21.62 -12.25
CA ASP A 157 2.63 22.53 -12.90
C ASP A 157 3.85 22.84 -12.02
N GLU A 158 3.86 22.36 -10.77
CA GLU A 158 4.98 22.46 -9.84
C GLU A 158 5.55 21.07 -9.48
N GLU A 159 6.66 21.05 -8.74
CA GLU A 159 7.28 19.82 -8.26
C GLU A 159 6.35 19.09 -7.28
N LEU A 160 6.07 17.82 -7.56
CA LEU A 160 5.30 16.94 -6.69
C LEU A 160 6.19 16.38 -5.58
N PHE A 161 5.73 16.46 -4.33
CA PHE A 161 6.39 15.87 -3.16
C PHE A 161 5.59 14.70 -2.64
N THR A 162 6.22 13.54 -2.59
CA THR A 162 5.63 12.29 -2.13
C THR A 162 6.46 11.68 -1.01
N ILE A 163 5.82 11.33 0.09
CA ILE A 163 6.39 10.45 1.11
C ILE A 163 5.90 9.04 0.80
N PHE A 164 6.79 8.07 0.85
CA PHE A 164 6.42 6.67 0.76
C PHE A 164 7.10 5.84 1.83
N TRP A 165 6.35 4.88 2.32
CA TRP A 165 6.83 3.89 3.27
C TRP A 165 6.75 2.49 2.64
N ILE A 166 7.70 1.66 2.99
CA ILE A 166 7.79 0.26 2.59
C ILE A 166 8.17 -0.58 3.80
N ASN A 167 7.58 -1.77 3.94
CA ASN A 167 7.72 -2.61 5.13
C ASN A 167 9.11 -3.25 5.31
N GLU A 168 9.94 -3.22 4.29
CA GLU A 168 11.32 -3.74 4.33
C GLU A 168 12.29 -2.79 3.62
N PRO A 169 13.55 -2.67 4.06
CA PRO A 169 14.57 -1.90 3.35
C PRO A 169 14.81 -2.44 1.93
N TYR A 170 15.18 -1.56 1.02
CA TYR A 170 15.54 -1.96 -0.35
C TYR A 170 16.75 -2.88 -0.35
N ASN A 171 16.64 -4.03 -1.02
CA ASN A 171 17.73 -4.96 -1.28
C ASN A 171 17.81 -5.22 -2.80
N ALA A 172 18.94 -4.86 -3.42
CA ALA A 172 19.13 -5.03 -4.86
C ALA A 172 19.19 -6.51 -5.30
N GLU A 173 19.61 -7.41 -4.40
CA GLU A 173 19.71 -8.85 -4.66
C GLU A 173 18.35 -9.57 -4.54
N ASP A 174 17.39 -8.95 -3.82
CA ASP A 174 16.03 -9.45 -3.61
C ASP A 174 15.04 -8.28 -3.60
N ALA A 175 14.90 -7.64 -4.77
CA ALA A 175 14.16 -6.38 -4.88
C ALA A 175 12.64 -6.53 -4.74
N ASP A 176 12.06 -7.72 -4.99
CA ASP A 176 10.60 -7.95 -5.09
C ASP A 176 9.88 -6.85 -5.89
N THR A 177 10.48 -6.46 -7.01
CA THR A 177 9.96 -5.38 -7.87
C THR A 177 9.96 -5.86 -9.31
N TYR A 178 8.78 -5.99 -9.88
CA TYR A 178 8.58 -6.56 -11.21
C TYR A 178 7.98 -5.49 -12.13
N PHE A 179 8.67 -5.18 -13.21
CA PHE A 179 8.20 -4.18 -14.17
C PHE A 179 6.93 -4.66 -14.88
N GLU A 180 5.90 -3.82 -14.85
CA GLU A 180 4.62 -4.04 -15.54
C GLU A 180 3.92 -2.70 -15.68
N ILE A 181 3.54 -2.31 -16.90
CA ILE A 181 2.82 -1.05 -17.17
C ILE A 181 1.40 -1.14 -16.61
N VAL A 182 0.93 -0.06 -16.00
CA VAL A 182 -0.47 0.09 -15.58
C VAL A 182 -1.41 0.16 -16.77
#